data_0813200a6c173e2050abf3b041bd3eed
#
_entry.id   0813200a6c173e2050abf3b041bd3eed
#
_cell.length_a   1.000
_cell.length_b   1.000
_cell.length_c   1.000
_cell.angle_alpha   90.00
_cell.angle_beta   90.00
_cell.angle_gamma   90.00
#
_symmetry.space_group_name_H-M   'P 1'
#
loop_
_entity.id
_entity.type
_entity.pdbx_description
1 polymer ?
#
loop_
_entity_poly.entity_id
_entity_poly.type
_entity_poly.pdbx_seq_one_letter_code
_entity_poly.pdbx_strand_id
1 'polypeptide(L)'
;MKTALYSLVVITFSILPLRADLTIVYSTAVEPARQAQKSEASPSTAAAATNMTIKVKGDKARIDAPSQITAIFDGTTGELINLLNDQKTVVRISPDKMRAVADMLNKFGNDKAGSQKPTLTPTGQRETINGYDTEQYTYNGPDFKATYWIAPNYPNGAAVLAQLQSIKSEFWDAANTKMPDFRDFPGLPIRMRMIVATENSAGGHGAGGSGHPMEITTTITGVSLDSVPDSQFTVPADFKETKLPDIFNKNTAPSVSPSP
;
A
#
# COMPACT_ATOMS: atom_id res chain seq x y z
N MET A 1 46.75 -42.51 38.98
CA MET A 1 45.46 -42.34 38.30
C MET A 1 45.22 -40.84 38.06
N LYS A 2 45.34 -40.39 36.79
CA LYS A 2 45.12 -38.97 36.41
C LYS A 2 43.79 -38.89 35.66
N THR A 3 42.80 -38.35 36.30
CA THR A 3 41.47 -38.09 35.69
C THR A 3 41.52 -36.80 34.91
N ALA A 4 41.43 -36.88 33.56
CA ALA A 4 41.29 -35.74 32.69
C ALA A 4 39.83 -35.32 32.60
N LEU A 5 39.53 -34.11 33.03
CA LEU A 5 38.19 -33.50 32.94
C LEU A 5 38.07 -32.81 31.57
N TYR A 6 37.25 -33.37 30.69
CA TYR A 6 36.93 -32.74 29.40
C TYR A 6 35.76 -31.73 29.62
N SER A 7 36.03 -30.46 29.57
CA SER A 7 35.01 -29.41 29.51
C SER A 7 34.36 -29.36 28.13
N LEU A 8 33.09 -29.75 28.06
CA LEU A 8 32.26 -29.63 26.86
C LEU A 8 31.75 -28.19 26.76
N VAL A 9 32.34 -27.38 25.87
CA VAL A 9 31.83 -26.05 25.54
C VAL A 9 30.64 -26.18 24.56
N VAL A 10 29.43 -26.01 25.07
CA VAL A 10 28.22 -25.95 24.24
C VAL A 10 28.08 -24.53 23.71
N ILE A 11 28.43 -24.32 22.42
CA ILE A 11 28.20 -23.06 21.71
C ILE A 11 26.73 -23.08 21.29
N THR A 12 25.87 -22.39 22.03
CA THR A 12 24.47 -22.11 21.63
C THR A 12 24.49 -21.07 20.52
N PHE A 13 24.37 -21.49 19.27
CA PHE A 13 24.07 -20.57 18.16
C PHE A 13 22.63 -20.07 18.34
N SER A 14 22.48 -18.84 18.82
CA SER A 14 21.20 -18.12 18.78
C SER A 14 20.89 -17.83 17.31
N ILE A 15 20.04 -18.66 16.70
CA ILE A 15 19.47 -18.39 15.38
C ILE A 15 18.46 -17.25 15.58
N LEU A 16 18.92 -16.00 15.45
CA LEU A 16 18.03 -14.87 15.29
C LEU A 16 17.21 -15.14 14.00
N PRO A 17 15.89 -14.99 14.04
CA PRO A 17 15.09 -15.09 12.81
C PRO A 17 15.57 -14.01 11.85
N LEU A 18 16.31 -14.40 10.83
CA LEU A 18 16.73 -13.55 9.75
C LEU A 18 15.44 -13.21 8.98
N ARG A 19 14.84 -12.04 9.27
CA ARG A 19 13.74 -11.54 8.44
C ARG A 19 14.35 -11.20 7.09
N ALA A 20 13.93 -11.91 6.06
CA ALA A 20 14.28 -11.58 4.70
C ALA A 20 13.73 -10.19 4.36
N ASP A 21 14.49 -9.37 3.65
CA ASP A 21 13.96 -8.13 3.08
C ASP A 21 12.99 -8.49 1.95
N LEU A 22 12.16 -7.54 1.52
CA LEU A 22 11.17 -7.77 0.47
C LEU A 22 11.20 -6.65 -0.55
N THR A 23 11.17 -7.02 -1.81
CA THR A 23 10.86 -6.10 -2.92
C THR A 23 9.72 -6.68 -3.74
N ILE A 24 8.65 -5.90 -3.95
CA ILE A 24 7.54 -6.26 -4.84
C ILE A 24 7.41 -5.19 -5.91
N VAL A 25 7.28 -5.61 -7.15
CA VAL A 25 6.99 -4.74 -8.28
C VAL A 25 5.57 -5.00 -8.77
N TYR A 26 4.80 -3.94 -8.88
CA TYR A 26 3.43 -3.96 -9.38
C TYR A 26 3.36 -3.21 -10.71
N SER A 27 2.57 -3.75 -11.63
CA SER A 27 2.04 -3.00 -12.77
C SER A 27 0.63 -2.53 -12.43
N THR A 28 0.36 -1.24 -12.58
CA THR A 28 -0.94 -0.62 -12.26
C THR A 28 -1.52 0.01 -13.51
N ALA A 29 -2.75 -0.36 -13.87
CA ALA A 29 -3.54 0.26 -14.92
C ALA A 29 -4.77 0.94 -14.28
N VAL A 30 -5.11 2.14 -14.74
CA VAL A 30 -6.27 2.90 -14.29
C VAL A 30 -7.14 3.19 -15.52
N GLU A 31 -8.36 2.71 -15.51
CA GLU A 31 -9.30 2.86 -16.64
C GLU A 31 -10.66 3.35 -16.11
N PRO A 32 -11.46 4.05 -16.94
CA PRO A 32 -12.87 4.26 -16.62
C PRO A 32 -13.56 2.89 -16.50
N ALA A 33 -14.29 2.65 -15.42
CA ALA A 33 -15.02 1.39 -15.27
C ALA A 33 -16.08 1.26 -16.37
N ARG A 34 -15.92 0.22 -17.17
CA ARG A 34 -16.88 -0.07 -18.24
C ARG A 34 -18.19 -0.52 -17.58
N GLN A 35 -19.26 0.25 -17.79
CA GLN A 35 -20.59 -0.28 -17.59
C GLN A 35 -20.74 -1.46 -18.53
N ALA A 36 -21.31 -2.56 -18.03
CA ALA A 36 -21.52 -3.79 -18.78
C ALA A 36 -22.57 -3.58 -19.90
N GLN A 37 -22.27 -2.73 -20.87
CA GLN A 37 -22.99 -2.62 -22.13
C GLN A 37 -22.22 -3.42 -23.17
N LYS A 38 -22.91 -4.44 -23.68
CA LYS A 38 -22.57 -5.19 -24.89
C LYS A 38 -22.35 -4.21 -26.03
N SER A 39 -21.13 -3.77 -26.25
CA SER A 39 -20.77 -3.00 -27.44
C SER A 39 -19.43 -3.50 -27.93
N GLU A 40 -19.41 -3.84 -29.20
CA GLU A 40 -18.31 -4.40 -29.96
C GLU A 40 -17.03 -3.57 -29.78
N ALA A 41 -15.91 -4.30 -29.72
CA ALA A 41 -14.57 -3.83 -29.46
C ALA A 41 -14.14 -2.69 -30.40
N SER A 42 -14.17 -1.47 -29.90
CA SER A 42 -13.18 -0.48 -30.31
C SER A 42 -11.93 -0.64 -29.41
N PRO A 43 -10.72 -0.67 -29.94
CA PRO A 43 -9.53 -0.70 -29.12
C PRO A 43 -9.47 0.62 -28.32
N SER A 44 -9.94 0.56 -27.07
CA SER A 44 -9.70 1.61 -26.12
C SER A 44 -8.19 1.75 -25.99
N THR A 45 -7.67 2.96 -26.13
CA THR A 45 -6.29 3.29 -25.81
C THR A 45 -6.07 2.88 -24.35
N ALA A 46 -5.51 1.69 -24.15
CA ALA A 46 -5.22 1.18 -22.81
C ALA A 46 -4.33 2.22 -22.14
N ALA A 47 -4.76 2.74 -21.01
CA ALA A 47 -3.95 3.65 -20.23
C ALA A 47 -2.60 2.96 -19.97
N ALA A 48 -1.51 3.68 -20.25
CA ALA A 48 -0.18 3.10 -20.11
C ALA A 48 -0.01 2.56 -18.69
N ALA A 49 0.28 1.27 -18.59
CA ALA A 49 0.52 0.65 -17.30
C ALA A 49 1.75 1.31 -16.66
N THR A 50 1.61 1.68 -15.40
CA THR A 50 2.67 2.31 -14.62
C THR A 50 3.17 1.34 -13.56
N ASN A 51 4.47 1.39 -13.26
CA ASN A 51 5.06 0.51 -12.27
C ASN A 51 5.11 1.19 -10.89
N MET A 52 4.75 0.43 -9.87
CA MET A 52 4.93 0.79 -8.46
C MET A 52 5.84 -0.25 -7.81
N THR A 53 6.78 0.19 -6.99
CA THR A 53 7.66 -0.72 -6.25
C THR A 53 7.48 -0.54 -4.76
N ILE A 54 7.32 -1.64 -4.03
CA ILE A 54 7.31 -1.66 -2.56
C ILE A 54 8.55 -2.40 -2.09
N LYS A 55 9.32 -1.79 -1.19
CA LYS A 55 10.45 -2.40 -0.50
C LYS A 55 10.21 -2.39 0.99
N VAL A 56 10.52 -3.50 1.66
CA VAL A 56 10.38 -3.63 3.12
C VAL A 56 11.67 -4.20 3.70
N LYS A 57 12.14 -3.59 4.77
CA LYS A 57 13.30 -4.05 5.55
C LYS A 57 13.08 -3.80 7.03
N GLY A 58 12.92 -4.87 7.80
CA GLY A 58 12.58 -4.76 9.21
C GLY A 58 11.27 -3.98 9.40
N ASP A 59 11.34 -2.86 10.13
CA ASP A 59 10.20 -1.99 10.38
C ASP A 59 10.09 -0.82 9.37
N LYS A 60 10.90 -0.82 8.31
CA LYS A 60 10.90 0.24 7.30
C LYS A 60 10.23 -0.22 6.02
N ALA A 61 9.47 0.68 5.43
CA ALA A 61 8.86 0.49 4.11
C ALA A 61 9.16 1.66 3.19
N ARG A 62 9.38 1.36 1.91
CA ARG A 62 9.49 2.35 0.85
C ARG A 62 8.53 2.00 -0.26
N ILE A 63 7.79 2.98 -0.74
CA ILE A 63 6.87 2.86 -1.87
C ILE A 63 7.28 3.88 -2.92
N ASP A 64 7.74 3.39 -4.06
CA ASP A 64 8.02 4.22 -5.24
C ASP A 64 6.78 4.20 -6.14
N ALA A 65 6.03 5.30 -6.15
CA ALA A 65 4.80 5.43 -6.91
C ALA A 65 5.04 6.01 -8.31
N PRO A 66 4.17 5.71 -9.30
CA PRO A 66 4.32 6.20 -10.69
C PRO A 66 4.33 7.71 -10.83
N SER A 67 3.72 8.43 -9.88
CA SER A 67 3.57 9.89 -9.87
C SER A 67 4.81 10.65 -9.42
N GLN A 68 6.01 10.07 -9.55
CA GLN A 68 7.27 10.67 -9.08
C GLN A 68 7.30 10.95 -7.57
N ILE A 69 6.48 10.23 -6.82
CA ILE A 69 6.43 10.31 -5.37
C ILE A 69 7.03 9.04 -4.79
N THR A 70 7.95 9.22 -3.84
CA THR A 70 8.43 8.13 -3.00
C THR A 70 7.97 8.37 -1.58
N ALA A 71 7.30 7.38 -1.00
CA ALA A 71 6.94 7.37 0.42
C ALA A 71 7.89 6.45 1.18
N ILE A 72 8.49 6.93 2.27
CA ILE A 72 9.33 6.13 3.17
C ILE A 72 8.68 6.18 4.55
N PHE A 73 8.34 5.03 5.08
CA PHE A 73 7.80 4.87 6.42
C PHE A 73 8.85 4.21 7.33
N ASP A 74 9.08 4.78 8.50
CA ASP A 74 9.92 4.21 9.55
C ASP A 74 9.03 3.80 10.74
N GLY A 75 8.80 2.50 10.88
CA GLY A 75 7.96 1.94 11.95
C GLY A 75 8.55 2.10 13.35
N THR A 76 9.87 2.35 13.46
CA THR A 76 10.52 2.60 14.76
C THR A 76 10.16 3.98 15.29
N THR A 77 10.15 4.99 14.42
CA THR A 77 9.83 6.38 14.78
C THR A 77 8.36 6.72 14.54
N GLY A 78 7.67 5.98 13.68
CA GLY A 78 6.33 6.27 13.19
C GLY A 78 6.27 7.44 12.20
N GLU A 79 7.43 7.89 11.69
CA GLU A 79 7.52 8.99 10.73
C GLU A 79 7.20 8.51 9.31
N LEU A 80 6.47 9.32 8.55
CA LEU A 80 6.29 9.18 7.11
C LEU A 80 7.00 10.30 6.38
N ILE A 81 7.88 9.93 5.46
CA ILE A 81 8.66 10.85 4.63
C ILE A 81 8.16 10.72 3.19
N ASN A 82 7.68 11.81 2.61
CA ASN A 82 7.31 11.88 1.21
C ASN A 82 8.38 12.66 0.43
N LEU A 83 8.95 12.02 -0.59
CA LEU A 83 9.88 12.62 -1.53
C LEU A 83 9.11 13.00 -2.79
N LEU A 84 9.12 14.28 -3.15
CA LEU A 84 8.64 14.79 -4.42
C LEU A 84 9.84 14.83 -5.37
N ASN A 85 10.03 13.76 -6.13
CA ASN A 85 11.27 13.50 -6.87
C ASN A 85 11.55 14.57 -7.95
N ASP A 86 10.52 15.06 -8.65
CA ASP A 86 10.64 16.09 -9.68
C ASP A 86 11.11 17.43 -9.11
N GLN A 87 10.66 17.75 -7.88
CA GLN A 87 10.98 19.01 -7.21
C GLN A 87 12.18 18.90 -6.28
N LYS A 88 12.72 17.69 -6.10
CA LYS A 88 13.74 17.36 -5.09
C LYS A 88 13.39 17.93 -3.70
N THR A 89 12.15 17.70 -3.32
CA THR A 89 11.58 18.24 -2.10
C THR A 89 11.16 17.10 -1.18
N VAL A 90 11.41 17.25 0.13
CA VAL A 90 10.98 16.29 1.15
C VAL A 90 9.95 16.92 2.07
N VAL A 91 8.91 16.16 2.35
CA VAL A 91 7.86 16.48 3.31
C VAL A 91 7.85 15.40 4.39
N ARG A 92 8.09 15.80 5.65
CA ARG A 92 8.02 14.90 6.80
C ARG A 92 6.70 15.04 7.52
N ILE A 93 6.08 13.91 7.80
CA ILE A 93 4.83 13.82 8.56
C ILE A 93 5.16 13.11 9.87
N SER A 94 5.05 13.85 10.98
CA SER A 94 5.34 13.31 12.30
C SER A 94 4.30 12.26 12.73
N PRO A 95 4.63 11.37 13.68
CA PRO A 95 3.70 10.38 14.23
C PRO A 95 2.41 10.99 14.74
N ASP A 96 2.47 12.15 15.42
CA ASP A 96 1.27 12.83 15.93
C ASP A 96 0.34 13.31 14.81
N LYS A 97 0.89 13.81 13.71
CA LYS A 97 0.09 14.17 12.51
C LYS A 97 -0.49 12.93 11.84
N MET A 98 0.27 11.83 11.78
CA MET A 98 -0.22 10.56 11.27
C MET A 98 -1.38 10.02 12.11
N ARG A 99 -1.29 10.10 13.43
CA ARG A 99 -2.36 9.71 14.36
C ARG A 99 -3.60 10.60 14.17
N ALA A 100 -3.43 11.91 14.05
CA ALA A 100 -4.54 12.83 13.80
C ALA A 100 -5.28 12.51 12.48
N VAL A 101 -4.55 12.12 11.43
CA VAL A 101 -5.16 11.66 10.17
C VAL A 101 -5.89 10.33 10.35
N ALA A 102 -5.29 9.38 11.07
CA ALA A 102 -5.92 8.10 11.39
C ALA A 102 -7.22 8.28 12.18
N ASP A 103 -7.23 9.15 13.20
CA ASP A 103 -8.42 9.48 13.99
C ASP A 103 -9.51 10.15 13.12
N MET A 104 -9.10 11.00 12.20
CA MET A 104 -10.01 11.62 11.24
C MET A 104 -10.64 10.57 10.31
N LEU A 105 -9.82 9.68 9.73
CA LEU A 105 -10.30 8.57 8.89
C LEU A 105 -11.28 7.67 9.64
N ASN A 106 -10.97 7.35 10.89
CA ASN A 106 -11.85 6.55 11.75
C ASN A 106 -13.17 7.24 12.04
N LYS A 107 -13.17 8.56 12.31
CA LYS A 107 -14.40 9.34 12.54
C LYS A 107 -15.29 9.41 11.31
N PHE A 108 -14.71 9.71 10.14
CA PHE A 108 -15.47 9.78 8.89
C PHE A 108 -15.81 8.42 8.32
N GLY A 109 -15.04 7.38 8.67
CA GLY A 109 -15.24 6.01 8.20
C GLY A 109 -16.35 5.25 8.93
N ASN A 110 -16.63 5.59 10.19
CA ASN A 110 -17.55 4.85 11.05
C ASN A 110 -19.03 5.22 10.87
N ASP A 111 -19.34 6.35 10.21
CA ASP A 111 -20.73 6.81 10.12
C ASP A 111 -21.62 6.01 9.15
N LYS A 112 -21.06 5.11 8.33
CA LYS A 112 -21.83 4.32 7.34
C LYS A 112 -21.49 2.83 7.27
N ALA A 113 -20.41 2.38 7.86
CA ALA A 113 -20.05 0.96 7.85
C ALA A 113 -20.52 0.30 9.14
N GLY A 114 -21.57 -0.51 9.04
CA GLY A 114 -21.90 -1.45 10.11
C GLY A 114 -20.63 -2.25 10.48
N SER A 115 -20.48 -2.58 11.75
CA SER A 115 -19.32 -3.24 12.38
C SER A 115 -18.95 -4.64 11.83
N GLN A 116 -19.27 -4.91 10.58
CA GLN A 116 -18.96 -6.19 9.94
C GLN A 116 -17.55 -6.16 9.37
N LYS A 117 -16.70 -7.07 9.88
CA LYS A 117 -15.34 -7.26 9.36
C LYS A 117 -15.41 -7.52 7.84
N PRO A 118 -14.61 -6.82 7.02
CA PRO A 118 -14.52 -7.10 5.60
C PRO A 118 -14.16 -8.57 5.35
N THR A 119 -14.97 -9.28 4.56
CA THR A 119 -14.76 -10.69 4.25
C THR A 119 -14.59 -10.91 2.75
N LEU A 120 -13.71 -11.84 2.40
CA LEU A 120 -13.54 -12.32 1.04
C LEU A 120 -14.53 -13.44 0.75
N THR A 121 -15.18 -13.35 -0.41
CA THR A 121 -16.11 -14.39 -0.90
C THR A 121 -15.49 -15.09 -2.10
N PRO A 122 -15.25 -16.41 -2.06
CA PRO A 122 -14.77 -17.16 -3.21
C PRO A 122 -15.82 -17.16 -4.32
N THR A 123 -15.38 -16.98 -5.57
CA THR A 123 -16.28 -17.04 -6.75
C THR A 123 -16.32 -18.42 -7.40
N GLY A 124 -15.38 -19.30 -7.06
CA GLY A 124 -15.15 -20.58 -7.71
C GLY A 124 -14.44 -20.47 -9.06
N GLN A 125 -14.12 -19.25 -9.52
CA GLN A 125 -13.37 -19.04 -10.76
C GLN A 125 -11.86 -19.20 -10.51
N ARG A 126 -11.18 -19.73 -11.53
CA ARG A 126 -9.73 -19.92 -11.54
C ARG A 126 -9.13 -19.36 -12.82
N GLU A 127 -7.93 -18.81 -12.71
CA GLU A 127 -7.17 -18.24 -13.84
C GLU A 127 -5.68 -18.42 -13.56
N THR A 128 -4.90 -18.70 -14.61
CA THR A 128 -3.43 -18.70 -14.51
C THR A 128 -2.90 -17.31 -14.84
N ILE A 129 -2.24 -16.66 -13.89
CA ILE A 129 -1.68 -15.31 -14.02
C ILE A 129 -0.17 -15.39 -13.80
N ASN A 130 0.62 -14.90 -14.76
CA ASN A 130 2.09 -14.92 -14.70
C ASN A 130 2.66 -16.32 -14.41
N GLY A 131 1.99 -17.38 -14.88
CA GLY A 131 2.39 -18.77 -14.67
C GLY A 131 1.94 -19.38 -13.33
N TYR A 132 1.17 -18.66 -12.52
CA TYR A 132 0.65 -19.14 -11.23
C TYR A 132 -0.86 -19.36 -11.31
N ASP A 133 -1.31 -20.50 -10.82
CA ASP A 133 -2.73 -20.80 -10.69
C ASP A 133 -3.31 -19.97 -9.55
N THR A 134 -4.38 -19.24 -9.86
CA THR A 134 -5.06 -18.35 -8.92
C THR A 134 -6.51 -18.74 -8.74
N GLU A 135 -7.04 -18.48 -7.56
CA GLU A 135 -8.46 -18.54 -7.26
C GLU A 135 -8.99 -17.12 -7.09
N GLN A 136 -10.20 -16.89 -7.64
CA GLN A 136 -10.81 -15.56 -7.61
C GLN A 136 -11.69 -15.40 -6.37
N TYR A 137 -11.50 -14.27 -5.69
CA TYR A 137 -12.29 -13.82 -4.54
C TYR A 137 -12.83 -12.43 -4.79
N THR A 138 -14.02 -12.13 -4.26
CA THR A 138 -14.62 -10.80 -4.32
C THR A 138 -14.82 -10.22 -2.93
N TYR A 139 -14.70 -8.91 -2.86
CA TYR A 139 -15.09 -8.07 -1.75
C TYR A 139 -16.07 -7.00 -2.23
N ASN A 140 -17.21 -6.87 -1.54
CA ASN A 140 -18.21 -5.85 -1.80
C ASN A 140 -18.35 -4.98 -0.56
N GLY A 141 -17.60 -3.89 -0.51
CA GLY A 141 -17.68 -2.89 0.54
C GLY A 141 -18.61 -1.73 0.20
N PRO A 142 -18.87 -0.84 1.16
CA PRO A 142 -19.73 0.33 0.96
C PRO A 142 -19.11 1.35 -0.01
N ASP A 143 -17.79 1.50 0.00
CA ASP A 143 -17.09 2.55 -0.74
C ASP A 143 -16.46 2.03 -2.05
N PHE A 144 -16.17 0.72 -2.13
CA PHE A 144 -15.57 0.12 -3.31
C PHE A 144 -15.87 -1.37 -3.43
N LYS A 145 -15.70 -1.90 -4.63
CA LYS A 145 -15.71 -3.33 -4.92
C LYS A 145 -14.33 -3.76 -5.35
N ALA A 146 -13.88 -4.90 -4.86
CA ALA A 146 -12.59 -5.46 -5.26
C ALA A 146 -12.72 -6.92 -5.68
N THR A 147 -11.91 -7.31 -6.65
CA THR A 147 -11.70 -8.70 -7.06
C THR A 147 -10.24 -9.01 -6.90
N TYR A 148 -9.94 -10.11 -6.21
CA TYR A 148 -8.58 -10.59 -5.95
C TYR A 148 -8.37 -11.91 -6.66
N TRP A 149 -7.23 -12.08 -7.31
CA TRP A 149 -6.72 -13.34 -7.82
C TRP A 149 -5.60 -13.80 -6.92
N ILE A 150 -5.87 -14.79 -6.11
CA ILE A 150 -4.99 -15.25 -5.03
C ILE A 150 -4.33 -16.56 -5.45
N ALA A 151 -3.00 -16.59 -5.43
CA ALA A 151 -2.21 -17.79 -5.68
C ALA A 151 -1.89 -18.49 -4.35
N PRO A 152 -2.55 -19.61 -4.02
CA PRO A 152 -2.31 -20.32 -2.76
C PRO A 152 -0.92 -20.96 -2.71
N ASN A 153 -0.37 -21.31 -3.87
CA ASN A 153 0.92 -22.00 -4.01
C ASN A 153 2.03 -21.08 -4.56
N TYR A 154 1.92 -19.76 -4.34
CA TYR A 154 3.00 -18.84 -4.74
C TYR A 154 4.29 -19.16 -3.96
N PRO A 155 5.46 -19.30 -4.61
CA PRO A 155 6.72 -19.57 -3.92
C PRO A 155 7.01 -18.52 -2.84
N ASN A 156 7.24 -18.96 -1.61
CA ASN A 156 7.46 -18.10 -0.45
C ASN A 156 6.29 -17.11 -0.16
N GLY A 157 5.08 -17.36 -0.68
CA GLY A 157 3.93 -16.46 -0.53
C GLY A 157 3.61 -16.12 0.93
N ALA A 158 3.72 -17.09 1.83
CA ALA A 158 3.53 -16.87 3.27
C ALA A 158 4.59 -15.91 3.86
N ALA A 159 5.86 -16.02 3.44
CA ALA A 159 6.92 -15.11 3.88
C ALA A 159 6.71 -13.69 3.35
N VAL A 160 6.28 -13.55 2.10
CA VAL A 160 5.93 -12.26 1.48
C VAL A 160 4.79 -11.59 2.24
N LEU A 161 3.71 -12.32 2.53
CA LEU A 161 2.58 -11.80 3.30
C LEU A 161 2.99 -11.40 4.72
N ALA A 162 3.78 -12.24 5.41
CA ALA A 162 4.29 -11.93 6.74
C ALA A 162 5.15 -10.66 6.76
N GLN A 163 5.95 -10.44 5.70
CA GLN A 163 6.77 -9.24 5.58
C GLN A 163 5.93 -7.98 5.31
N LEU A 164 4.90 -8.06 4.47
CA LEU A 164 3.96 -6.96 4.26
C LEU A 164 3.21 -6.60 5.56
N GLN A 165 2.85 -7.60 6.37
CA GLN A 165 2.16 -7.42 7.65
C GLN A 165 3.08 -6.92 8.77
N SER A 166 4.41 -6.95 8.59
CA SER A 166 5.35 -6.45 9.59
C SER A 166 5.34 -4.94 9.73
N ILE A 167 4.84 -4.23 8.71
CA ILE A 167 4.72 -2.78 8.70
C ILE A 167 3.54 -2.40 9.60
N LYS A 168 3.82 -2.09 10.88
CA LYS A 168 2.81 -1.67 11.84
C LYS A 168 2.75 -0.16 11.89
N SER A 169 1.57 0.41 11.63
CA SER A 169 1.32 1.84 11.73
C SER A 169 -0.15 2.08 12.01
N GLU A 170 -0.48 2.91 13.00
CA GLU A 170 -1.85 3.30 13.30
C GLU A 170 -2.57 3.89 12.07
N PHE A 171 -1.83 4.63 11.24
CA PHE A 171 -2.35 5.14 9.97
C PHE A 171 -2.68 4.02 8.99
N TRP A 172 -1.78 3.02 8.84
CA TRP A 172 -1.97 1.90 7.94
C TRP A 172 -3.13 1.01 8.39
N ASP A 173 -3.22 0.80 9.71
CA ASP A 173 -4.33 0.06 10.30
C ASP A 173 -5.66 0.80 10.09
N ALA A 174 -5.70 2.13 10.30
CA ALA A 174 -6.88 2.94 10.06
C ALA A 174 -7.30 2.97 8.57
N ALA A 175 -6.34 3.10 7.65
CA ALA A 175 -6.59 3.07 6.21
C ALA A 175 -7.10 1.69 5.74
N ASN A 176 -6.65 0.62 6.39
CA ASN A 176 -7.03 -0.76 6.05
C ASN A 176 -8.30 -1.26 6.74
N THR A 177 -8.93 -0.51 7.64
CA THR A 177 -10.15 -0.94 8.34
C THR A 177 -11.29 -1.31 7.39
N LYS A 178 -11.30 -0.74 6.19
CA LYS A 178 -12.31 -0.99 5.15
C LYS A 178 -11.87 -2.01 4.11
N MET A 179 -10.65 -2.54 4.20
CA MET A 179 -10.13 -3.55 3.28
C MET A 179 -10.07 -4.92 3.95
N PRO A 180 -10.23 -6.02 3.18
CA PRO A 180 -9.98 -7.34 3.72
C PRO A 180 -8.55 -7.46 4.24
N ASP A 181 -8.40 -8.07 5.41
CA ASP A 181 -7.10 -8.28 6.03
C ASP A 181 -6.31 -9.34 5.23
N PHE A 182 -5.07 -9.03 4.85
CA PHE A 182 -4.19 -10.00 4.17
C PHE A 182 -3.96 -11.28 4.99
N ARG A 183 -4.17 -11.26 6.31
CA ARG A 183 -4.09 -12.44 7.18
C ARG A 183 -5.19 -13.46 6.89
N ASP A 184 -6.31 -13.00 6.32
CA ASP A 184 -7.44 -13.86 5.96
C ASP A 184 -7.32 -14.42 4.53
N PHE A 185 -6.25 -14.06 3.80
CA PHE A 185 -6.04 -14.51 2.43
C PHE A 185 -5.42 -15.91 2.41
N PRO A 186 -5.96 -16.84 1.59
CA PRO A 186 -5.44 -18.19 1.49
C PRO A 186 -4.11 -18.29 0.73
N GLY A 187 -3.54 -17.18 0.28
CA GLY A 187 -2.30 -17.11 -0.47
C GLY A 187 -1.96 -15.68 -0.89
N LEU A 188 -0.95 -15.53 -1.74
CA LEU A 188 -0.53 -14.21 -2.22
C LEU A 188 -1.50 -13.67 -3.29
N PRO A 189 -2.11 -12.47 -3.12
CA PRO A 189 -2.89 -11.83 -4.15
C PRO A 189 -1.96 -11.32 -5.27
N ILE A 190 -1.95 -12.01 -6.41
CA ILE A 190 -1.11 -11.65 -7.56
C ILE A 190 -1.73 -10.50 -8.36
N ARG A 191 -3.06 -10.46 -8.46
CA ARG A 191 -3.80 -9.39 -9.11
C ARG A 191 -4.93 -8.92 -8.21
N MET A 192 -5.15 -7.62 -8.20
CA MET A 192 -6.31 -6.98 -7.60
C MET A 192 -6.94 -6.06 -8.64
N ARG A 193 -8.25 -6.10 -8.77
CA ARG A 193 -9.05 -5.15 -9.52
C ARG A 193 -10.01 -4.46 -8.57
N MET A 194 -9.97 -3.15 -8.52
CA MET A 194 -10.80 -2.34 -7.65
C MET A 194 -11.65 -1.38 -8.49
N ILE A 195 -12.95 -1.32 -8.21
CA ILE A 195 -13.87 -0.36 -8.81
C ILE A 195 -14.25 0.62 -7.70
N VAL A 196 -13.87 1.87 -7.90
CA VAL A 196 -14.18 2.98 -6.98
C VAL A 196 -15.30 3.80 -7.59
N ALA A 197 -16.40 3.94 -6.85
CA ALA A 197 -17.45 4.87 -7.23
C ALA A 197 -16.96 6.30 -7.03
N THR A 198 -16.90 7.09 -8.10
CA THR A 198 -16.68 8.53 -7.97
C THR A 198 -18.04 9.15 -7.64
N GLU A 199 -18.35 9.27 -6.35
CA GLU A 199 -19.47 10.13 -5.96
C GLU A 199 -19.14 11.56 -6.37
N ASN A 200 -20.11 12.24 -7.01
CA ASN A 200 -20.06 13.66 -7.23
C ASN A 200 -19.95 14.34 -5.85
N SER A 201 -18.73 14.60 -5.41
CA SER A 201 -18.49 15.46 -4.24
C SER A 201 -19.02 16.83 -4.57
N ALA A 202 -20.28 17.05 -4.25
CA ALA A 202 -20.87 18.39 -4.24
C ALA A 202 -20.06 19.21 -3.22
N GLY A 203 -19.00 19.89 -3.67
CA GLY A 203 -18.23 20.81 -2.83
C GLY A 203 -16.71 20.82 -2.98
N GLY A 204 -16.08 19.99 -3.83
CA GLY A 204 -14.63 20.00 -4.01
C GLY A 204 -14.22 20.58 -5.37
N HIS A 205 -13.57 21.72 -5.40
CA HIS A 205 -12.86 22.25 -6.58
C HIS A 205 -11.62 21.39 -6.87
N GLY A 206 -11.82 20.22 -7.47
CA GLY A 206 -10.77 19.33 -7.93
C GLY A 206 -11.02 18.94 -9.39
N ALA A 207 -10.06 19.24 -10.24
CA ALA A 207 -10.03 19.08 -11.68
C ALA A 207 -10.84 17.90 -12.24
N GLY A 208 -11.92 18.19 -13.01
CA GLY A 208 -12.37 17.40 -14.16
C GLY A 208 -12.78 15.94 -13.93
N GLY A 209 -13.39 15.58 -12.82
CA GLY A 209 -13.96 14.25 -12.61
C GLY A 209 -15.26 14.06 -13.37
N SER A 210 -15.22 13.42 -14.52
CA SER A 210 -16.41 12.91 -15.22
C SER A 210 -17.05 11.82 -14.36
N GLY A 211 -17.98 12.02 -13.52
CA GLY A 211 -18.72 11.12 -12.62
C GLY A 211 -18.84 9.61 -12.95
N HIS A 212 -17.88 9.06 -13.67
CA HIS A 212 -17.81 7.65 -14.04
C HIS A 212 -16.93 6.91 -13.04
N PRO A 213 -17.36 5.71 -12.57
CA PRO A 213 -16.55 4.88 -11.71
C PRO A 213 -15.21 4.57 -12.36
N MET A 214 -14.15 4.53 -11.55
CA MET A 214 -12.78 4.22 -11.98
C MET A 214 -12.47 2.76 -11.66
N GLU A 215 -11.85 2.08 -12.59
CA GLU A 215 -11.31 0.73 -12.41
C GLU A 215 -9.78 0.80 -12.29
N ILE A 216 -9.25 0.28 -11.19
CA ILE A 216 -7.82 0.21 -10.92
C ILE A 216 -7.45 -1.27 -10.89
N THR A 217 -6.57 -1.68 -11.79
CA THR A 217 -6.03 -3.04 -11.81
C THR A 217 -4.55 -3.00 -11.46
N THR A 218 -4.18 -3.74 -10.41
CA THR A 218 -2.79 -3.91 -9.96
C THR A 218 -2.39 -5.36 -10.11
N THR A 219 -1.25 -5.63 -10.72
CA THR A 219 -0.73 -7.00 -10.90
C THR A 219 0.73 -7.06 -10.45
N ILE A 220 1.08 -8.06 -9.63
CA ILE A 220 2.47 -8.33 -9.26
C ILE A 220 3.23 -8.82 -10.49
N THR A 221 4.32 -8.13 -10.84
CA THR A 221 5.21 -8.49 -11.96
C THR A 221 6.55 -9.05 -11.48
N GLY A 222 6.91 -8.81 -10.21
CA GLY A 222 8.13 -9.33 -9.62
C GLY A 222 8.08 -9.33 -8.10
N VAL A 223 8.71 -10.35 -7.51
CA VAL A 223 8.93 -10.47 -6.05
C VAL A 223 10.36 -10.93 -5.83
N SER A 224 11.09 -10.27 -4.94
CA SER A 224 12.41 -10.70 -4.46
C SER A 224 12.45 -10.63 -2.94
N LEU A 225 13.14 -11.61 -2.34
CA LEU A 225 13.47 -11.65 -0.92
C LEU A 225 14.97 -11.35 -0.68
N ASP A 226 15.63 -10.76 -1.67
CA ASP A 226 17.03 -10.32 -1.57
C ASP A 226 17.17 -9.13 -0.62
N SER A 227 18.37 -8.97 -0.09
CA SER A 227 18.69 -7.87 0.81
C SER A 227 18.52 -6.50 0.15
N VAL A 228 17.80 -5.60 0.82
CA VAL A 228 17.60 -4.20 0.40
C VAL A 228 18.61 -3.31 1.12
N PRO A 229 19.42 -2.51 0.40
CA PRO A 229 20.37 -1.59 1.05
C PRO A 229 19.67 -0.54 1.93
N ASP A 230 20.25 -0.19 3.07
CA ASP A 230 19.71 0.82 4.00
C ASP A 230 19.56 2.20 3.34
N SER A 231 20.41 2.51 2.36
CA SER A 231 20.33 3.75 1.58
C SER A 231 19.01 3.94 0.84
N GLN A 232 18.26 2.86 0.61
CA GLN A 232 16.93 2.93 0.01
C GLN A 232 15.89 3.59 0.93
N PHE A 233 16.16 3.63 2.25
CA PHE A 233 15.25 4.19 3.25
C PHE A 233 15.73 5.52 3.81
N THR A 234 16.64 6.21 3.09
CA THR A 234 17.17 7.51 3.47
C THR A 234 16.75 8.59 2.48
N VAL A 235 16.67 9.83 2.96
CA VAL A 235 16.43 11.01 2.12
C VAL A 235 17.73 11.33 1.36
N PRO A 236 17.69 11.46 0.02
CA PRO A 236 18.87 11.90 -0.74
C PRO A 236 19.35 13.29 -0.32
N ALA A 237 20.66 13.51 -0.30
CA ALA A 237 21.27 14.75 0.20
C ALA A 237 20.92 16.02 -0.61
N ASP A 238 20.45 15.85 -1.84
CA ASP A 238 20.08 16.94 -2.74
C ASP A 238 18.59 17.37 -2.61
N PHE A 239 17.84 16.73 -1.67
CA PHE A 239 16.46 17.10 -1.38
C PHE A 239 16.40 18.20 -0.33
N LYS A 240 15.49 19.16 -0.54
CA LYS A 240 15.22 20.27 0.38
C LYS A 240 13.95 20.01 1.17
N GLU A 241 14.02 20.22 2.48
CA GLU A 241 12.85 20.06 3.33
C GLU A 241 11.85 21.20 3.10
N THR A 242 10.58 20.85 2.96
CA THR A 242 9.47 21.79 2.91
C THR A 242 8.40 21.39 3.93
N LYS A 243 7.71 22.40 4.45
CA LYS A 243 6.59 22.14 5.38
C LYS A 243 5.33 21.85 4.59
N LEU A 244 4.55 20.87 5.02
CA LEU A 244 3.19 20.71 4.58
C LEU A 244 2.44 22.04 4.85
N PRO A 245 1.68 22.55 3.87
CA PRO A 245 0.68 23.58 4.17
C PRO A 245 -0.18 23.07 5.32
N ASP A 246 -0.45 23.94 6.29
CA ASP A 246 -1.23 23.57 7.49
C ASP A 246 -2.73 23.50 7.13
N ILE A 247 -3.06 22.51 6.27
CA ILE A 247 -4.43 22.24 5.79
C ILE A 247 -5.39 21.85 6.92
N PHE A 248 -4.84 21.56 8.12
CA PHE A 248 -5.61 21.18 9.31
C PHE A 248 -5.90 22.37 10.22
N ASN A 249 -5.26 23.53 10.02
CA ASN A 249 -5.57 24.75 10.76
C ASN A 249 -6.68 25.54 10.06
N LYS A 250 -7.91 25.28 10.45
CA LYS A 250 -9.11 26.05 10.00
C LYS A 250 -9.05 27.56 10.26
N ASN A 251 -8.01 28.09 10.89
CA ASN A 251 -7.89 29.49 11.31
C ASN A 251 -6.94 30.35 10.46
N THR A 252 -6.31 29.81 9.42
CA THR A 252 -5.59 30.66 8.47
C THR A 252 -6.52 31.04 7.31
N ALA A 253 -7.43 31.99 7.55
CA ALA A 253 -8.00 32.75 6.46
C ALA A 253 -6.82 33.37 5.67
N PRO A 254 -6.82 33.33 4.33
CA PRO A 254 -5.78 34.00 3.56
C PRO A 254 -5.84 35.48 3.91
N SER A 255 -4.76 36.01 4.50
CA SER A 255 -4.59 37.44 4.67
C SER A 255 -4.49 38.06 3.27
N VAL A 256 -5.57 38.59 2.77
CA VAL A 256 -5.58 39.48 1.60
C VAL A 256 -4.85 40.72 2.04
N SER A 257 -3.56 40.87 1.69
CA SER A 257 -2.87 42.15 1.79
C SER A 257 -3.56 43.12 0.85
N PRO A 258 -4.02 44.30 1.34
CA PRO A 258 -4.47 45.34 0.45
C PRO A 258 -3.27 45.87 -0.33
N SER A 259 -3.33 45.80 -1.65
CA SER A 259 -2.42 46.51 -2.55
C SER A 259 -2.61 48.03 -2.40
N PRO A 260 -1.49 48.79 -2.47
CA PRO A 260 -1.52 50.24 -2.38
C PRO A 260 -2.21 50.93 -3.57
#